data_ba726ced284a0317434fa95fee840e38
#
_entry.id   ba726ced284a0317434fa95fee840e38
#
_cell.length_a   1.000
_cell.length_b   1.000
_cell.length_c   1.000
_cell.angle_alpha   90.00
_cell.angle_beta   90.00
_cell.angle_gamma   90.00
#
_symmetry.space_group_name_H-M   'P 1'
#
loop_
_entity.id
_entity.type
_entity.pdbx_description
1 polymer ?
#
loop_
_entity_poly.entity_id
_entity_poly.type
_entity_poly.pdbx_seq_one_letter_code
_entity_poly.pdbx_strand_id
1 'polypeptide(L)'
;MEGNFNKHLGNFNKHLGKKLKLRRLALGLTQTKVAKAINVTFQQIQKYEKGTNGVSSIRLLQLSNYLKVSIIYFFEGYPEYLINIEKSKEGHMNVNYNFLIKLYSELTSEQKIKFNKSIEVSENSISKAI
;
A
#
# COMPACT_ATOMS: atom_id res chain seq x y z
N MET A 1 0.82 21.29 16.07
CA MET A 1 0.77 20.78 14.69
C MET A 1 1.56 19.50 14.48
N GLU A 2 2.77 19.40 15.02
CA GLU A 2 3.56 18.16 14.96
C GLU A 2 2.84 16.97 15.61
N GLY A 3 2.14 17.17 16.74
CA GLY A 3 1.40 16.11 17.40
C GLY A 3 0.27 15.52 16.56
N ASN A 4 -0.42 16.32 15.75
CA ASN A 4 -1.47 15.83 14.85
C ASN A 4 -0.91 15.02 13.69
N PHE A 5 0.20 15.48 13.10
CA PHE A 5 0.85 14.75 12.03
C PHE A 5 1.33 13.37 12.50
N ASN A 6 1.98 13.31 13.65
CA ASN A 6 2.47 12.05 14.21
C ASN A 6 1.33 11.08 14.55
N LYS A 7 0.21 11.60 15.04
CA LYS A 7 -0.99 10.81 15.31
C LYS A 7 -1.58 10.23 14.02
N HIS A 8 -1.68 11.04 12.98
CA HIS A 8 -2.18 10.61 11.68
C HIS A 8 -1.26 9.56 11.05
N LEU A 9 0.04 9.77 11.12
CA LEU A 9 1.02 8.81 10.62
C LEU A 9 0.92 7.48 11.37
N GLY A 10 0.79 7.51 12.70
CA GLY A 10 0.61 6.32 13.52
C GLY A 10 -0.67 5.56 13.17
N ASN A 11 -1.77 6.27 12.96
CA ASN A 11 -3.05 5.68 12.55
C ASN A 11 -2.96 5.06 11.16
N PHE A 12 -2.29 5.72 10.23
CA PHE A 12 -2.06 5.20 8.89
C PHE A 12 -1.22 3.93 8.93
N ASN A 13 -0.14 3.92 9.70
CA ASN A 13 0.72 2.74 9.83
C ASN A 13 -0.04 1.54 10.40
N LYS A 14 -0.92 1.76 11.37
CA LYS A 14 -1.78 0.71 11.92
C LYS A 14 -2.76 0.17 10.88
N HIS A 15 -3.37 1.07 10.11
CA HIS A 15 -4.28 0.70 9.03
C HIS A 15 -3.57 -0.16 7.98
N LEU A 16 -2.42 0.30 7.52
CA LEU A 16 -1.61 -0.40 6.53
C LEU A 16 -1.17 -1.76 7.04
N GLY A 17 -0.71 -1.83 8.29
CA GLY A 17 -0.31 -3.08 8.91
C GLY A 17 -1.44 -4.09 9.01
N LYS A 18 -2.65 -3.63 9.32
CA LYS A 18 -3.85 -4.47 9.35
C LYS A 18 -4.19 -5.00 7.96
N LYS A 19 -4.12 -4.15 6.94
CA LYS A 19 -4.36 -4.57 5.54
C LYS A 19 -3.33 -5.61 5.09
N LEU A 20 -2.07 -5.41 5.44
CA LEU A 20 -1.00 -6.37 5.17
C LEU A 20 -1.28 -7.73 5.81
N LYS A 21 -1.61 -7.74 7.09
CA LYS A 21 -1.90 -8.97 7.82
C LYS A 21 -3.09 -9.72 7.24
N LEU A 22 -4.18 -9.00 6.95
CA LEU A 22 -5.39 -9.60 6.37
C LEU A 22 -5.10 -10.27 5.03
N ARG A 23 -4.37 -9.59 4.16
CA ARG A 23 -4.03 -10.15 2.84
C ARG A 23 -3.10 -11.36 2.97
N ARG A 24 -2.09 -11.25 3.84
CA ARG A 24 -1.17 -12.36 4.11
C ARG A 24 -1.93 -13.60 4.57
N LEU A 25 -2.83 -13.44 5.53
CA LEU A 25 -3.63 -14.55 6.06
C LEU A 25 -4.57 -15.12 4.99
N ALA A 26 -5.18 -14.26 4.18
CA ALA A 26 -6.05 -14.69 3.09
C ALA A 26 -5.32 -15.58 2.08
N LEU A 27 -4.04 -15.34 1.87
CA LEU A 27 -3.20 -16.14 0.97
C LEU A 27 -2.55 -17.35 1.67
N GLY A 28 -2.79 -17.54 2.97
CA GLY A 28 -2.20 -18.64 3.73
C GLY A 28 -0.70 -18.49 3.95
N LEU A 29 -0.17 -17.28 3.91
CA LEU A 29 1.27 -17.03 4.03
C LEU A 29 1.67 -16.76 5.47
N THR A 30 2.87 -17.23 5.84
CA THR A 30 3.47 -16.89 7.13
C THR A 30 4.20 -15.57 7.05
N GLN A 31 4.42 -14.93 8.19
CA GLN A 31 5.24 -13.71 8.27
C GLN A 31 6.66 -13.97 7.75
N THR A 32 7.22 -15.13 8.04
CA THR A 32 8.55 -15.53 7.56
C THR A 32 8.61 -15.60 6.04
N LYS A 33 7.60 -16.15 5.39
CA LYS A 33 7.56 -16.21 3.91
C LYS A 33 7.50 -14.83 3.30
N VAL A 34 6.69 -13.94 3.85
CA VAL A 34 6.60 -12.56 3.37
C VAL A 34 7.93 -11.84 3.58
N ALA A 35 8.56 -12.01 4.74
CA ALA A 35 9.85 -11.42 5.05
C ALA A 35 10.93 -11.84 4.03
N LYS A 36 11.01 -13.12 3.73
CA LYS A 36 11.95 -13.64 2.73
C LYS A 36 11.68 -13.07 1.34
N ALA A 37 10.41 -12.95 0.97
CA ALA A 37 10.04 -12.50 -0.36
C ALA A 37 10.48 -11.07 -0.65
N ILE A 38 10.46 -10.19 0.35
CA ILE A 38 10.86 -8.79 0.20
C ILE A 38 12.22 -8.48 0.83
N ASN A 39 12.94 -9.52 1.26
CA ASN A 39 14.27 -9.42 1.82
C ASN A 39 14.38 -8.51 3.05
N VAL A 40 13.47 -8.73 4.00
CA VAL A 40 13.50 -8.08 5.31
C VAL A 40 13.48 -9.16 6.40
N THR A 41 13.68 -8.76 7.65
CA THR A 41 13.62 -9.68 8.77
C THR A 41 12.17 -10.00 9.15
N PHE A 42 11.97 -11.15 9.79
CA PHE A 42 10.68 -11.52 10.37
C PHE A 42 10.18 -10.45 11.35
N GLN A 43 11.06 -9.92 12.19
CA GLN A 43 10.72 -8.85 13.13
C GLN A 43 10.24 -7.59 12.42
N GLN A 44 10.79 -7.29 11.24
CA GLN A 44 10.35 -6.14 10.47
C GLN A 44 8.90 -6.32 9.98
N ILE A 45 8.54 -7.52 9.51
CA ILE A 45 7.15 -7.80 9.14
C ILE A 45 6.22 -7.67 10.33
N GLN A 46 6.62 -8.17 11.49
CA GLN A 46 5.84 -8.01 12.72
C GLN A 46 5.59 -6.53 13.04
N LYS A 47 6.61 -5.69 12.91
CA LYS A 47 6.51 -4.25 13.15
C LYS A 47 5.59 -3.57 12.13
N TYR A 48 5.67 -3.97 10.87
CA TYR A 48 4.75 -3.48 9.84
C TYR A 48 3.29 -3.82 10.19
N GLU A 49 3.03 -5.07 10.53
CA GLU A 49 1.67 -5.53 10.83
C GLU A 49 1.09 -4.90 12.09
N LYS A 50 1.92 -4.59 13.07
CA LYS A 50 1.51 -3.89 14.30
C LYS A 50 1.37 -2.38 14.09
N GLY A 51 1.92 -1.85 13.01
CA GLY A 51 1.92 -0.40 12.75
C GLY A 51 2.91 0.37 13.60
N THR A 52 3.90 -0.29 14.21
CA THR A 52 4.95 0.38 14.99
C THR A 52 6.00 1.03 14.09
N ASN A 53 6.16 0.51 12.87
CA ASN A 53 7.03 1.11 11.85
C ASN A 53 6.22 1.36 10.59
N GLY A 54 6.52 2.46 9.91
CA GLY A 54 5.98 2.74 8.58
C GLY A 54 6.65 1.86 7.53
N VAL A 55 5.95 1.65 6.43
CA VAL A 55 6.44 0.90 5.27
C VAL A 55 6.89 1.90 4.21
N SER A 56 8.14 1.78 3.75
CA SER A 56 8.65 2.63 2.68
C SER A 56 7.90 2.35 1.36
N SER A 57 7.94 3.30 0.44
CA SER A 57 7.31 3.14 -0.88
C SER A 57 7.85 1.92 -1.62
N ILE A 58 9.16 1.67 -1.53
CA ILE A 58 9.79 0.50 -2.14
C ILE A 58 9.23 -0.80 -1.56
N ARG A 59 9.16 -0.88 -0.23
CA ARG A 59 8.64 -2.07 0.45
C ARG A 59 7.17 -2.28 0.17
N LEU A 60 6.41 -1.20 0.09
CA LEU A 60 5.00 -1.25 -0.25
C LEU A 60 4.78 -1.81 -1.65
N LEU A 61 5.60 -1.38 -2.62
CA LEU A 61 5.57 -1.92 -3.97
C LEU A 61 5.90 -3.42 -3.99
N GLN A 62 6.93 -3.83 -3.27
CA GLN A 62 7.30 -5.23 -3.17
C GLN A 62 6.20 -6.08 -2.54
N LEU A 63 5.57 -5.57 -1.49
CA LEU A 63 4.45 -6.23 -0.82
C LEU A 63 3.25 -6.36 -1.76
N SER A 64 2.89 -5.29 -2.48
CA SER A 64 1.77 -5.34 -3.41
C SER A 64 2.00 -6.37 -4.52
N ASN A 65 3.20 -6.44 -5.07
CA ASN A 65 3.55 -7.43 -6.08
C ASN A 65 3.51 -8.86 -5.54
N TYR A 66 4.08 -9.09 -4.38
CA TYR A 66 4.14 -10.43 -3.78
C TYR A 66 2.76 -10.91 -3.34
N LEU A 67 1.98 -10.03 -2.74
CA LEU A 67 0.64 -10.35 -2.22
C LEU A 67 -0.45 -10.26 -3.30
N LYS A 68 -0.07 -9.89 -4.53
CA LYS A 68 -0.97 -9.80 -5.69
C LYS A 68 -2.17 -8.89 -5.45
N VAL A 69 -1.89 -7.71 -4.92
CA VAL A 69 -2.87 -6.64 -4.75
C VAL A 69 -2.34 -5.37 -5.39
N SER A 70 -3.25 -4.48 -5.79
CA SER A 70 -2.89 -3.13 -6.18
C SER A 70 -2.34 -2.38 -4.97
N ILE A 71 -1.43 -1.43 -5.20
CA ILE A 71 -0.91 -0.59 -4.13
C ILE A 71 -2.04 0.19 -3.42
N ILE A 72 -3.11 0.50 -4.14
CA ILE A 72 -4.30 1.19 -3.61
C ILE A 72 -4.97 0.37 -2.51
N TYR A 73 -4.88 -0.95 -2.56
CA TYR A 73 -5.44 -1.84 -1.55
C TYR A 73 -5.04 -1.41 -0.12
N PHE A 74 -3.80 -0.99 0.07
CA PHE A 74 -3.29 -0.62 1.38
C PHE A 74 -3.90 0.68 1.92
N PHE A 75 -4.47 1.49 1.04
CA PHE A 75 -5.07 2.79 1.39
C PHE A 75 -6.59 2.73 1.48
N GLU A 76 -7.21 1.71 0.91
CA GLU A 76 -8.66 1.54 0.91
C GLU A 76 -9.21 1.44 2.33
N GLY A 77 -10.29 2.16 2.59
CA GLY A 77 -10.95 2.15 3.88
C GLY A 77 -10.29 3.02 4.94
N TYR A 78 -9.20 3.71 4.63
CA TYR A 78 -8.59 4.63 5.57
C TYR A 78 -9.44 5.90 5.70
N PRO A 79 -9.89 6.27 6.92
CA PRO A 79 -10.89 7.32 7.09
C PRO A 79 -10.51 8.67 6.48
N GLU A 80 -9.25 9.08 6.60
CA GLU A 80 -8.77 10.35 6.03
C GLU A 80 -8.80 10.35 4.50
N TYR A 81 -8.49 9.21 3.90
CA TYR A 81 -8.59 9.02 2.47
C TYR A 81 -10.03 9.21 2.00
N LEU A 82 -11.00 8.64 2.72
CA LEU A 82 -12.42 8.76 2.41
C LEU A 82 -12.92 10.19 2.61
N ILE A 83 -12.50 10.87 3.69
CA ILE A 83 -12.86 12.26 3.97
C ILE A 83 -12.39 13.17 2.83
N ASN A 84 -11.16 12.98 2.35
CA ASN A 84 -10.63 13.76 1.25
C ASN A 84 -11.39 13.52 -0.05
N ILE A 85 -11.84 12.30 -0.31
CA ILE A 85 -12.69 11.99 -1.46
C ILE A 85 -14.02 12.74 -1.36
N GLU A 86 -14.67 12.73 -0.20
CA GLU A 86 -15.95 13.39 0.01
C GLU A 86 -15.85 14.91 -0.08
N LYS A 87 -14.79 15.51 0.48
CA LYS A 87 -14.55 16.95 0.43
C LYS A 87 -14.28 17.48 -0.97
N SER A 88 -13.77 16.63 -1.85
CA SER A 88 -13.40 17.00 -3.20
C SER A 88 -14.28 16.32 -4.25
N LYS A 89 -15.62 16.41 -4.05
CA LYS A 89 -16.59 15.77 -4.97
C LYS A 89 -16.41 16.14 -6.44
N GLU A 90 -15.84 17.31 -6.73
CA GLU A 90 -15.50 17.74 -8.08
C GLU A 90 -14.04 17.45 -8.46
N GLY A 91 -13.19 17.11 -7.47
CA GLY A 91 -11.77 16.86 -7.65
C GLY A 91 -11.26 15.62 -6.95
N HIS A 92 -12.14 14.70 -6.54
CA HIS A 92 -11.76 13.52 -5.77
C HIS A 92 -10.73 12.63 -6.51
N MET A 93 -10.81 12.58 -7.82
CA MET A 93 -9.82 11.87 -8.64
C MET A 93 -8.43 12.49 -8.51
N ASN A 94 -8.36 13.82 -8.37
CA ASN A 94 -7.10 14.54 -8.28
C ASN A 94 -6.35 14.28 -6.97
N VAL A 95 -7.06 14.17 -5.85
CA VAL A 95 -6.44 13.92 -4.54
C VAL A 95 -5.77 12.55 -4.53
N ASN A 96 -6.47 11.53 -4.98
CA ASN A 96 -5.93 10.17 -5.08
C ASN A 96 -4.78 10.08 -6.07
N TYR A 97 -4.95 10.75 -7.20
CA TYR A 97 -3.97 10.79 -8.27
C TYR A 97 -2.68 11.48 -7.81
N ASN A 98 -2.78 12.60 -7.10
CA ASN A 98 -1.61 13.32 -6.58
C ASN A 98 -0.82 12.47 -5.58
N PHE A 99 -1.51 11.73 -4.71
CA PHE A 99 -0.86 10.85 -3.77
C PHE A 99 -0.10 9.72 -4.49
N LEU A 100 -0.74 9.11 -5.48
CA LEU A 100 -0.12 8.05 -6.29
C LEU A 100 1.06 8.58 -7.12
N ILE A 101 0.94 9.79 -7.69
CA ILE A 101 2.03 10.44 -8.41
C ILE A 101 3.22 10.68 -7.48
N LYS A 102 2.98 11.18 -6.27
CA LYS A 102 4.04 11.42 -5.29
C LYS A 102 4.75 10.11 -4.94
N LEU A 103 3.99 9.07 -4.65
CA LEU A 103 4.54 7.74 -4.36
C LEU A 103 5.36 7.22 -5.54
N TYR A 104 4.81 7.34 -6.75
CA TYR A 104 5.45 6.90 -7.99
C TYR A 104 6.73 7.68 -8.27
N SER A 105 6.75 9.00 -8.02
CA SER A 105 7.93 9.84 -8.25
C SER A 105 9.13 9.44 -7.39
N GLU A 106 8.89 8.79 -6.25
CA GLU A 106 9.94 8.30 -5.36
C GLU A 106 10.55 6.98 -5.83
N LEU A 107 9.96 6.33 -6.83
CA LEU A 107 10.44 5.06 -7.35
C LEU A 107 11.61 5.26 -8.30
N THR A 108 12.52 4.26 -8.35
CA THR A 108 13.55 4.19 -9.38
C THR A 108 12.93 3.87 -10.75
N SER A 109 13.68 4.05 -11.84
CA SER A 109 13.21 3.71 -13.18
C SER A 109 12.80 2.24 -13.31
N GLU A 110 13.56 1.34 -12.71
CA GLU A 110 13.26 -0.09 -12.70
C GLU A 110 11.97 -0.40 -11.94
N GLN A 111 11.78 0.23 -10.80
CA GLN A 111 10.57 0.10 -9.99
C GLN A 111 9.34 0.65 -10.71
N LYS A 112 9.48 1.76 -11.44
CA LYS A 112 8.41 2.32 -12.27
C LYS A 112 7.94 1.35 -13.34
N ILE A 113 8.89 0.68 -14.00
CA ILE A 113 8.57 -0.35 -15.01
C ILE A 113 7.78 -1.48 -14.39
N LYS A 114 8.18 -1.98 -13.22
CA LYS A 114 7.48 -3.05 -12.50
C LYS A 114 6.09 -2.61 -12.06
N PHE A 115 5.95 -1.39 -11.60
CA PHE A 115 4.65 -0.81 -11.22
C PHE A 115 3.69 -0.74 -12.39
N ASN A 116 4.16 -0.26 -13.55
CA ASN A 116 3.35 -0.17 -14.76
C ASN A 116 2.91 -1.56 -15.25
N LYS A 117 3.78 -2.56 -15.18
CA LYS A 117 3.43 -3.95 -15.52
C LYS A 117 2.35 -4.50 -14.58
N SER A 118 2.41 -4.19 -13.29
CA SER A 118 1.40 -4.62 -12.32
C SER A 118 0.02 -4.05 -12.65
N ILE A 119 -0.04 -2.80 -13.07
CA ILE A 119 -1.30 -2.15 -13.48
C ILE A 119 -1.85 -2.81 -14.74
N GLU A 120 -1.01 -3.05 -15.76
CA GLU A 120 -1.43 -3.73 -17.01
C GLU A 120 -2.00 -5.12 -16.75
N VAL A 121 -1.37 -5.89 -15.87
CA VAL A 121 -1.86 -7.23 -15.50
C VAL A 121 -3.21 -7.12 -14.80
N SER A 122 -3.40 -6.15 -13.91
CA SER A 122 -4.68 -5.94 -13.22
C SER A 122 -5.78 -5.54 -14.19
N GLU A 123 -5.50 -4.64 -15.13
CA GLU A 123 -6.46 -4.24 -16.17
C GLU A 123 -6.85 -5.40 -17.07
N ASN A 124 -5.89 -6.19 -17.50
CA ASN A 124 -6.14 -7.38 -18.32
C ASN A 124 -6.98 -8.42 -17.58
N SER A 125 -6.74 -8.61 -16.29
CA SER A 125 -7.52 -9.53 -15.45
C SER A 125 -8.97 -9.06 -15.32
N ILE A 126 -9.19 -7.77 -15.16
CA ILE A 126 -10.53 -7.16 -15.07
C ILE A 126 -11.25 -7.31 -16.42
N SER A 127 -10.57 -7.03 -17.52
CA SER A 127 -11.12 -7.17 -18.88
C SER A 127 -11.54 -8.60 -19.19
N LYS A 128 -10.82 -9.59 -18.70
CA LYS A 128 -11.13 -11.01 -18.91
C LYS A 128 -12.28 -11.50 -18.03
N ALA A 129 -12.56 -10.81 -16.92
CA ALA A 129 -13.65 -11.17 -15.99
C ALA A 129 -15.01 -10.65 -16.44
N ILE A 130 -15.03 -9.76 -17.43
CA ILE A 130 -16.24 -9.21 -18.03
C ILE A 130 -16.59 -10.01 -19.30
#